data_3ae2810d45a62310bfcab3e9ea9e77af
#
_entry.id   3ae2810d45a62310bfcab3e9ea9e77af
#
_cell.length_a   1.000
_cell.length_b   1.000
_cell.length_c   1.000
_cell.angle_alpha   90.00
_cell.angle_beta   90.00
_cell.angle_gamma   90.00
#
_symmetry.space_group_name_H-M   'P 1'
#
loop_
_entity.id
_entity.type
_entity.pdbx_description
1 polymer ?
#
loop_
_entity_poly.entity_id
_entity_poly.type
_entity_poly.pdbx_seq_one_letter_code
_entity_poly.pdbx_strand_id
1 'polypeptide(L)'
;MSELKPVIEQSFAQYAGMVIQSRALVDARDGLKPSARQIFYSMLLHKLTHNNPYKKTANAVGMAMADFYIHGDSSCEGIIMRAGQNFAMRYPLVDVKGNSGSLIESGNWAAMRYTESRLSALSNILFTDIDKDTVTEWRDSYDNTKQYPAVLPSKGFYNLCNGTSGIAVGLASSIPQFNLNELNKALINLIQNPDCDFDDIYCAPDFATRAILLNADEVKESLRVGNGPACKLRSVVEFDTAERCFVVKEIPYSVYTNTICKQLEELIESEENPGIERFNDLTGATPLIKIYLAKKANPDKVLKYLYKNTSLQYYYGINLTMLDGGKYPKVFTWREALQAHINHEKVVYRRGFEHDLNKMKFRVHIIEGLLICIARIEEVIQTIKSSSSTAEASARLQKEYLLDADQAKAVLDLKLSRLAHLEVTKLNGEKNDLLEKIGAIEQI
;
A
#
# COMPACT_ATOMS: atom_id res chain seq x y z
N MET A 1 30.66 10.09 -36.20
CA MET A 1 30.76 9.92 -34.72
C MET A 1 30.13 11.08 -33.92
N SER A 2 30.15 12.32 -34.44
CA SER A 2 29.56 13.49 -33.74
C SER A 2 28.01 13.47 -33.59
N GLU A 3 27.29 12.76 -34.45
CA GLU A 3 25.84 12.65 -34.41
C GLU A 3 25.31 11.52 -33.49
N LEU A 4 26.10 10.50 -33.22
CA LEU A 4 25.73 9.34 -32.43
C LEU A 4 25.65 9.68 -30.92
N LYS A 5 26.57 10.51 -30.43
CA LYS A 5 26.66 10.87 -29.01
C LYS A 5 25.40 11.53 -28.48
N PRO A 6 24.83 12.60 -29.10
CA PRO A 6 23.61 13.22 -28.64
C PRO A 6 22.39 12.26 -28.66
N VAL A 7 22.31 11.35 -29.63
CA VAL A 7 21.24 10.34 -29.71
C VAL A 7 21.33 9.36 -28.55
N ILE A 8 22.54 8.89 -28.21
CA ILE A 8 22.77 8.01 -27.08
C ILE A 8 22.42 8.72 -25.77
N GLU A 9 22.88 9.96 -25.56
CA GLU A 9 22.63 10.76 -24.37
C GLU A 9 21.11 11.00 -24.18
N GLN A 10 20.41 11.35 -25.25
CA GLN A 10 18.95 11.56 -25.21
C GLN A 10 18.20 10.26 -24.91
N SER A 11 18.53 9.16 -25.57
CA SER A 11 17.91 7.85 -25.35
C SER A 11 18.16 7.35 -23.92
N PHE A 12 19.40 7.55 -23.42
CA PHE A 12 19.76 7.20 -22.05
C PHE A 12 19.00 8.04 -21.02
N ALA A 13 18.87 9.35 -21.25
CA ALA A 13 18.09 10.23 -20.36
C ALA A 13 16.59 9.84 -20.33
N GLN A 14 16.02 9.51 -21.49
CA GLN A 14 14.64 9.02 -21.57
C GLN A 14 14.46 7.70 -20.82
N TYR A 15 15.36 6.73 -21.03
CA TYR A 15 15.34 5.46 -20.32
C TYR A 15 15.51 5.66 -18.80
N ALA A 16 16.47 6.49 -18.38
CA ALA A 16 16.68 6.82 -16.97
C ALA A 16 15.42 7.43 -16.34
N GLY A 17 14.80 8.40 -17.01
CA GLY A 17 13.54 9.01 -16.56
C GLY A 17 12.41 7.99 -16.41
N MET A 18 12.27 7.09 -17.39
CA MET A 18 11.26 6.02 -17.33
C MET A 18 11.52 5.07 -16.15
N VAL A 19 12.76 4.62 -15.92
CA VAL A 19 13.10 3.73 -14.81
C VAL A 19 12.84 4.40 -13.46
N ILE A 20 13.16 5.69 -13.32
CA ILE A 20 12.91 6.45 -12.10
C ILE A 20 11.41 6.52 -11.80
N GLN A 21 10.60 6.93 -12.79
CA GLN A 21 9.17 7.21 -12.59
C GLN A 21 8.29 5.96 -12.54
N SER A 22 8.62 4.91 -13.32
CA SER A 22 7.73 3.77 -13.49
C SER A 22 8.16 2.49 -12.75
N ARG A 23 9.37 2.45 -12.17
CA ARG A 23 9.92 1.21 -11.63
C ARG A 23 10.56 1.32 -10.25
N ALA A 24 11.49 2.27 -10.07
CA ALA A 24 12.43 2.23 -8.95
C ALA A 24 11.93 2.90 -7.68
N LEU A 25 11.26 4.05 -7.80
CA LEU A 25 10.88 4.89 -6.69
C LEU A 25 9.39 4.72 -6.33
N VAL A 26 9.09 4.92 -5.06
CA VAL A 26 7.71 5.01 -4.57
C VAL A 26 7.18 6.42 -4.73
N ASP A 27 5.86 6.57 -4.85
CA ASP A 27 5.19 7.86 -4.76
C ASP A 27 5.09 8.26 -3.29
N ALA A 28 5.45 9.51 -2.96
CA ALA A 28 5.42 10.01 -1.59
C ALA A 28 4.00 10.05 -1.00
N ARG A 29 2.97 10.06 -1.84
CA ARG A 29 1.56 10.15 -1.42
C ARG A 29 1.03 8.84 -0.83
N ASP A 30 1.26 7.69 -1.50
CA ASP A 30 0.74 6.39 -1.07
C ASP A 30 1.84 5.41 -0.59
N GLY A 31 3.13 5.70 -0.82
CA GLY A 31 4.24 4.85 -0.43
C GLY A 31 4.39 3.58 -1.28
N LEU A 32 3.78 3.52 -2.47
CA LEU A 32 3.81 2.35 -3.35
C LEU A 32 4.64 2.58 -4.61
N LYS A 33 5.29 1.52 -5.08
CA LYS A 33 5.87 1.48 -6.43
C LYS A 33 4.77 1.28 -7.47
N PRO A 34 4.93 1.81 -8.69
CA PRO A 34 3.94 1.63 -9.76
C PRO A 34 3.59 0.17 -10.03
N SER A 35 4.58 -0.72 -10.06
CA SER A 35 4.37 -2.16 -10.27
C SER A 35 3.48 -2.81 -9.20
N ALA A 36 3.72 -2.51 -7.93
CA ALA A 36 2.88 -3.02 -6.83
C ALA A 36 1.44 -2.50 -6.95
N ARG A 37 1.27 -1.22 -7.29
CA ARG A 37 -0.04 -0.58 -7.49
C ARG A 37 -0.83 -1.23 -8.62
N GLN A 38 -0.19 -1.50 -9.77
CA GLN A 38 -0.81 -2.20 -10.90
C GLN A 38 -1.28 -3.60 -10.51
N ILE A 39 -0.43 -4.37 -9.82
CA ILE A 39 -0.73 -5.75 -9.41
C ILE A 39 -1.88 -5.77 -8.40
N PHE A 40 -1.82 -4.94 -7.35
CA PHE A 40 -2.84 -4.92 -6.31
C PHE A 40 -4.18 -4.40 -6.85
N TYR A 41 -4.16 -3.42 -7.76
CA TYR A 41 -5.39 -2.94 -8.40
C TYR A 41 -6.01 -4.00 -9.31
N SER A 42 -5.22 -4.75 -10.08
CA SER A 42 -5.73 -5.90 -10.85
C SER A 42 -6.33 -6.96 -9.92
N MET A 43 -5.69 -7.28 -8.79
CA MET A 43 -6.26 -8.20 -7.79
C MET A 43 -7.61 -7.71 -7.26
N LEU A 44 -7.76 -6.41 -7.02
CA LEU A 44 -9.04 -5.80 -6.62
C LEU A 44 -10.12 -5.97 -7.71
N LEU A 45 -9.82 -5.62 -8.95
CA LEU A 45 -10.75 -5.71 -10.09
C LEU A 45 -11.27 -7.15 -10.27
N HIS A 46 -10.41 -8.13 -10.07
CA HIS A 46 -10.75 -9.55 -10.18
C HIS A 46 -11.28 -10.16 -8.87
N LYS A 47 -11.63 -9.30 -7.90
CA LYS A 47 -12.20 -9.70 -6.60
C LYS A 47 -11.33 -10.68 -5.81
N LEU A 48 -10.00 -10.60 -5.96
CA LEU A 48 -9.05 -11.34 -5.14
C LEU A 48 -8.82 -10.59 -3.82
N THR A 49 -9.86 -10.38 -3.04
CA THR A 49 -9.86 -9.64 -1.77
C THR A 49 -10.06 -10.59 -0.59
N HIS A 50 -9.79 -10.14 0.63
CA HIS A 50 -9.85 -10.97 1.83
C HIS A 50 -11.24 -11.57 2.10
N ASN A 51 -12.32 -10.96 1.61
CA ASN A 51 -13.70 -11.46 1.74
C ASN A 51 -14.03 -12.58 0.74
N ASN A 52 -13.15 -12.84 -0.23
CA ASN A 52 -13.35 -13.84 -1.27
C ASN A 52 -12.41 -15.03 -1.08
N PRO A 53 -12.73 -16.19 -1.65
CA PRO A 53 -11.84 -17.35 -1.60
C PRO A 53 -10.47 -17.06 -2.20
N TYR A 54 -9.44 -17.74 -1.68
CA TYR A 54 -8.12 -17.75 -2.29
C TYR A 54 -8.18 -18.32 -3.71
N LYS A 55 -7.32 -17.83 -4.58
CA LYS A 55 -7.08 -18.42 -5.91
C LYS A 55 -5.59 -18.71 -6.07
N LYS A 56 -5.25 -19.61 -7.00
CA LYS A 56 -3.85 -19.88 -7.33
C LYS A 56 -3.11 -18.59 -7.65
N THR A 57 -1.91 -18.41 -7.13
CA THR A 57 -1.09 -17.21 -7.39
C THR A 57 -0.86 -17.02 -8.88
N ALA A 58 -0.79 -18.11 -9.66
CA ALA A 58 -0.75 -18.06 -11.12
C ALA A 58 -1.92 -17.28 -11.74
N ASN A 59 -3.13 -17.32 -11.13
CA ASN A 59 -4.25 -16.51 -11.60
C ASN A 59 -4.01 -15.01 -11.34
N ALA A 60 -3.52 -14.65 -10.15
CA ALA A 60 -3.22 -13.25 -9.82
C ALA A 60 -2.14 -12.70 -10.74
N VAL A 61 -1.08 -13.47 -11.01
CA VAL A 61 -0.01 -13.10 -11.94
C VAL A 61 -0.55 -12.93 -13.36
N GLY A 62 -1.29 -13.93 -13.88
CA GLY A 62 -1.85 -13.89 -15.24
C GLY A 62 -2.81 -12.70 -15.44
N MET A 63 -3.68 -12.42 -14.46
CA MET A 63 -4.61 -11.29 -14.50
C MET A 63 -3.86 -9.95 -14.48
N ALA A 64 -2.87 -9.80 -13.60
CA ALA A 64 -2.08 -8.57 -13.52
C ALA A 64 -1.31 -8.28 -14.84
N MET A 65 -0.75 -9.31 -15.46
CA MET A 65 -0.05 -9.19 -16.74
C MET A 65 -1.02 -8.90 -17.90
N ALA A 66 -2.20 -9.47 -17.88
CA ALA A 66 -3.23 -9.22 -18.90
C ALA A 66 -3.83 -7.80 -18.78
N ASP A 67 -3.88 -7.24 -17.57
CA ASP A 67 -4.48 -5.92 -17.34
C ASP A 67 -3.47 -4.77 -17.51
N PHE A 68 -2.35 -4.81 -16.78
CA PHE A 68 -1.52 -3.61 -16.58
C PHE A 68 -0.01 -3.88 -16.54
N TYR A 69 0.42 -5.08 -16.09
CA TYR A 69 1.82 -5.34 -15.78
C TYR A 69 2.56 -5.94 -16.97
N ILE A 70 3.47 -5.16 -17.58
CA ILE A 70 4.14 -5.52 -18.85
C ILE A 70 5.47 -6.28 -18.69
N HIS A 71 5.90 -6.55 -17.44
CA HIS A 71 7.16 -7.24 -17.17
C HIS A 71 6.93 -8.75 -16.94
N GLY A 72 8.01 -9.52 -16.80
CA GLY A 72 7.95 -10.96 -16.65
C GLY A 72 7.16 -11.46 -15.43
N ASP A 73 6.58 -12.62 -15.55
CA ASP A 73 5.77 -13.34 -14.56
C ASP A 73 6.50 -13.55 -13.22
N SER A 74 7.78 -13.94 -13.27
CA SER A 74 8.61 -14.13 -12.08
C SER A 74 8.74 -12.85 -11.25
N SER A 75 8.82 -11.68 -11.89
CA SER A 75 8.86 -10.40 -11.20
C SER A 75 7.52 -10.06 -10.56
N CYS A 76 6.40 -10.35 -11.24
CA CYS A 76 5.06 -10.19 -10.72
C CYS A 76 4.81 -11.12 -9.52
N GLU A 77 5.15 -12.41 -9.65
CA GLU A 77 5.10 -13.38 -8.56
C GLU A 77 5.92 -12.92 -7.36
N GLY A 78 7.16 -12.45 -7.59
CA GLY A 78 8.04 -11.95 -6.53
C GLY A 78 7.47 -10.77 -5.75
N ILE A 79 6.74 -9.86 -6.40
CA ILE A 79 6.05 -8.76 -5.73
C ILE A 79 4.92 -9.28 -4.85
N ILE A 80 4.09 -10.20 -5.37
CA ILE A 80 2.97 -10.81 -4.63
C ILE A 80 3.49 -11.58 -3.41
N MET A 81 4.53 -12.43 -3.59
CA MET A 81 5.11 -13.22 -2.52
C MET A 81 5.70 -12.35 -1.42
N ARG A 82 6.52 -11.34 -1.78
CA ARG A 82 7.11 -10.42 -0.80
C ARG A 82 6.05 -9.63 -0.05
N ALA A 83 4.97 -9.21 -0.71
CA ALA A 83 3.87 -8.51 -0.07
C ALA A 83 3.10 -9.38 0.94
N GLY A 84 3.26 -10.71 0.88
CA GLY A 84 2.68 -11.66 1.83
C GLY A 84 3.63 -12.16 2.92
N GLN A 85 4.92 -11.81 2.86
CA GLN A 85 5.93 -12.29 3.83
C GLN A 85 5.97 -11.39 5.06
N ASN A 86 5.73 -11.93 6.24
CA ASN A 86 5.74 -11.22 7.52
C ASN A 86 7.16 -10.84 8.01
N PHE A 87 8.19 -11.36 7.38
CA PHE A 87 9.59 -11.00 7.62
C PHE A 87 10.12 -9.98 6.60
N ALA A 88 9.44 -9.81 5.46
CA ALA A 88 9.78 -8.80 4.45
C ALA A 88 8.93 -7.53 4.58
N MET A 89 7.66 -7.68 4.97
CA MET A 89 6.72 -6.58 5.19
C MET A 89 6.40 -6.46 6.68
N ARG A 90 6.48 -5.25 7.22
CA ARG A 90 6.04 -4.98 8.59
C ARG A 90 4.52 -5.19 8.74
N TYR A 91 3.79 -4.89 7.67
CA TYR A 91 2.33 -5.04 7.53
C TYR A 91 2.02 -5.68 6.18
N PRO A 92 1.88 -7.01 6.09
CA PRO A 92 1.62 -7.71 4.83
C PRO A 92 0.34 -7.25 4.13
N LEU A 93 0.44 -7.02 2.83
CA LEU A 93 -0.66 -6.56 1.98
C LEU A 93 -1.34 -7.69 1.20
N VAL A 94 -0.74 -8.87 1.20
CA VAL A 94 -1.26 -10.07 0.54
C VAL A 94 -1.32 -11.21 1.55
N ASP A 95 -2.42 -11.95 1.54
CA ASP A 95 -2.53 -13.23 2.24
C ASP A 95 -2.05 -14.34 1.28
N VAL A 96 -1.08 -15.14 1.69
CA VAL A 96 -0.56 -16.27 0.90
C VAL A 96 -0.76 -17.58 1.65
N LYS A 97 -1.27 -18.60 0.95
CA LYS A 97 -1.32 -19.98 1.40
C LYS A 97 -0.28 -20.83 0.65
N GLY A 98 0.38 -21.73 1.37
CA GLY A 98 1.49 -22.52 0.86
C GLY A 98 2.84 -21.91 1.24
N ASN A 99 3.92 -22.38 0.62
CA ASN A 99 5.26 -21.88 0.89
C ASN A 99 5.46 -20.53 0.20
N SER A 100 5.37 -19.44 0.97
CA SER A 100 5.64 -18.07 0.53
C SER A 100 7.09 -17.62 0.73
N GLY A 101 8.00 -18.55 1.07
CA GLY A 101 9.38 -18.26 1.41
C GLY A 101 9.65 -18.26 2.91
N SER A 102 10.91 -18.13 3.29
CA SER A 102 11.36 -18.15 4.68
C SER A 102 12.55 -17.20 4.87
N LEU A 103 12.97 -17.04 6.14
CA LEU A 103 14.18 -16.29 6.52
C LEU A 103 15.49 -17.03 6.17
N ILE A 104 15.41 -18.25 5.63
CA ILE A 104 16.61 -19.04 5.29
C ILE A 104 17.29 -18.43 4.08
N GLU A 105 16.55 -18.18 3.01
CA GLU A 105 17.11 -17.69 1.75
C GLU A 105 16.09 -16.82 0.98
N SER A 106 16.58 -15.81 0.28
CA SER A 106 15.75 -14.96 -0.58
C SER A 106 15.20 -15.76 -1.75
N GLY A 107 13.90 -15.59 -2.04
CA GLY A 107 13.30 -16.17 -3.24
C GLY A 107 12.94 -17.66 -3.15
N ASN A 108 13.04 -18.28 -1.98
CA ASN A 108 12.79 -19.71 -1.78
C ASN A 108 11.30 -20.07 -1.61
N TRP A 109 10.41 -19.37 -2.27
CA TRP A 109 8.98 -19.73 -2.30
C TRP A 109 8.66 -20.80 -3.33
N ALA A 110 7.54 -21.50 -3.13
CA ALA A 110 7.06 -22.49 -4.08
C ALA A 110 6.48 -21.82 -5.34
N ALA A 111 6.60 -22.46 -6.50
CA ALA A 111 6.07 -21.94 -7.75
C ALA A 111 4.58 -21.56 -7.67
N MET A 112 4.17 -20.54 -8.39
CA MET A 112 2.84 -19.92 -8.36
C MET A 112 1.67 -20.88 -8.61
N ARG A 113 1.91 -22.06 -9.20
CA ARG A 113 0.89 -23.14 -9.37
C ARG A 113 0.57 -23.89 -8.08
N TYR A 114 1.44 -23.83 -7.07
CA TYR A 114 1.26 -24.50 -5.78
C TYR A 114 0.75 -23.56 -4.69
N THR A 115 1.02 -22.26 -4.80
CA THR A 115 0.59 -21.27 -3.84
C THR A 115 -0.76 -20.66 -4.21
N GLU A 116 -1.44 -20.10 -3.21
CA GLU A 116 -2.70 -19.37 -3.39
C GLU A 116 -2.57 -17.99 -2.73
N SER A 117 -3.12 -16.97 -3.36
CA SER A 117 -3.01 -15.59 -2.88
C SER A 117 -4.30 -14.81 -3.03
N ARG A 118 -4.44 -13.78 -2.20
CA ARG A 118 -5.47 -12.74 -2.26
C ARG A 118 -4.98 -11.51 -1.51
N LEU A 119 -5.58 -10.36 -1.73
CA LEU A 119 -5.33 -9.16 -0.93
C LEU A 119 -5.69 -9.41 0.54
N SER A 120 -4.87 -8.93 1.48
CA SER A 120 -5.14 -9.01 2.92
C SER A 120 -6.27 -8.06 3.32
N ALA A 121 -6.78 -8.21 4.55
CA ALA A 121 -7.77 -7.29 5.11
C ALA A 121 -7.24 -5.84 5.17
N LEU A 122 -5.96 -5.67 5.48
CA LEU A 122 -5.30 -4.37 5.52
C LEU A 122 -5.26 -3.69 4.15
N SER A 123 -5.04 -4.46 3.08
CA SER A 123 -5.00 -3.91 1.71
C SER A 123 -6.30 -3.22 1.29
N ASN A 124 -7.44 -3.59 1.87
CA ASN A 124 -8.70 -2.94 1.54
C ASN A 124 -8.70 -1.44 1.87
N ILE A 125 -7.90 -1.05 2.88
CA ILE A 125 -7.78 0.35 3.29
C ILE A 125 -7.15 1.19 2.16
N LEU A 126 -6.20 0.62 1.41
CA LEU A 126 -5.58 1.29 0.25
C LEU A 126 -6.60 1.70 -0.82
N PHE A 127 -7.68 0.93 -0.94
CA PHE A 127 -8.71 1.10 -1.98
C PHE A 127 -10.01 1.70 -1.45
N THR A 128 -10.04 2.12 -0.18
CA THR A 128 -11.26 2.69 0.40
C THR A 128 -11.77 3.86 -0.44
N ASP A 129 -13.05 3.80 -0.82
CA ASP A 129 -13.72 4.80 -1.62
C ASP A 129 -13.16 4.98 -3.06
N ILE A 130 -12.43 4.01 -3.61
CA ILE A 130 -11.87 4.09 -4.97
C ILE A 130 -12.96 4.28 -6.06
N ASP A 131 -14.18 3.84 -5.77
CA ASP A 131 -15.38 3.97 -6.60
C ASP A 131 -16.09 5.32 -6.46
N LYS A 132 -15.64 6.19 -5.56
CA LYS A 132 -16.24 7.50 -5.28
C LYS A 132 -15.49 8.68 -5.93
N ASP A 133 -14.87 8.48 -7.08
CA ASP A 133 -14.09 9.50 -7.79
C ASP A 133 -12.91 10.07 -6.96
N THR A 134 -12.40 9.30 -6.02
CA THR A 134 -11.28 9.72 -5.15
C THR A 134 -9.93 9.65 -5.83
N VAL A 135 -9.79 8.87 -6.90
CA VAL A 135 -8.57 8.79 -7.71
C VAL A 135 -8.41 10.07 -8.52
N THR A 136 -7.31 10.78 -8.28
CA THR A 136 -7.06 12.09 -8.91
C THR A 136 -6.49 12.00 -10.31
N GLU A 137 -5.79 10.91 -10.63
CA GLU A 137 -5.12 10.69 -11.92
C GLU A 137 -5.20 9.22 -12.29
N TRP A 138 -5.71 8.92 -13.47
CA TRP A 138 -5.74 7.60 -14.08
C TRP A 138 -4.66 7.49 -15.15
N ARG A 139 -4.06 6.31 -15.28
CA ARG A 139 -3.10 6.00 -16.34
C ARG A 139 -3.63 4.89 -17.20
N ASP A 140 -3.42 5.01 -18.51
CA ASP A 140 -3.82 3.99 -19.45
C ASP A 140 -2.94 2.73 -19.33
N SER A 141 -3.55 1.56 -19.57
CA SER A 141 -2.82 0.31 -19.78
C SER A 141 -1.97 0.39 -21.05
N TYR A 142 -1.06 -0.56 -21.21
CA TYR A 142 -0.14 -0.63 -22.35
C TYR A 142 -0.85 -0.69 -23.72
N ASP A 143 -2.07 -1.18 -23.76
CA ASP A 143 -2.94 -1.30 -24.96
C ASP A 143 -4.04 -0.25 -25.01
N ASN A 144 -4.08 0.68 -24.07
CA ASN A 144 -5.09 1.74 -23.90
C ASN A 144 -6.54 1.24 -23.78
N THR A 145 -6.74 -0.03 -23.41
CA THR A 145 -8.09 -0.60 -23.24
C THR A 145 -8.63 -0.44 -21.82
N LYS A 146 -7.75 -0.25 -20.84
CA LYS A 146 -8.09 -0.12 -19.42
C LYS A 146 -7.30 1.02 -18.78
N GLN A 147 -7.74 1.42 -17.60
CA GLN A 147 -7.06 2.42 -16.80
C GLN A 147 -6.78 1.90 -15.39
N TYR A 148 -5.69 2.37 -14.80
CA TYR A 148 -5.33 2.10 -13.42
C TYR A 148 -4.97 3.40 -12.68
N PRO A 149 -5.16 3.46 -11.35
CA PRO A 149 -4.87 4.67 -10.59
C PRO A 149 -3.37 4.96 -10.57
N ALA A 150 -2.99 6.20 -10.86
CA ALA A 150 -1.60 6.67 -10.73
C ALA A 150 -1.14 6.71 -9.26
N VAL A 151 -2.09 6.90 -8.34
CA VAL A 151 -1.91 6.85 -6.89
C VAL A 151 -3.18 6.28 -6.26
N LEU A 152 -3.06 5.44 -5.23
CA LEU A 152 -4.21 4.88 -4.52
C LEU A 152 -4.78 5.88 -3.51
N PRO A 153 -6.08 5.78 -3.17
CA PRO A 153 -6.68 6.61 -2.12
C PRO A 153 -5.97 6.54 -0.78
N SER A 154 -5.61 5.33 -0.33
CA SER A 154 -4.80 5.06 0.88
C SER A 154 -5.30 5.75 2.16
N LYS A 155 -6.63 5.85 2.34
CA LYS A 155 -7.26 6.56 3.47
C LYS A 155 -6.88 5.92 4.80
N GLY A 156 -6.14 6.66 5.65
CA GLY A 156 -5.74 6.19 6.98
C GLY A 156 -4.66 5.11 7.01
N PHE A 157 -4.00 4.84 5.87
CA PHE A 157 -2.90 3.89 5.80
C PHE A 157 -1.77 4.36 4.89
N TYR A 158 -0.71 4.86 5.49
CA TYR A 158 0.48 5.23 4.74
C TYR A 158 1.42 4.03 4.58
N ASN A 159 1.46 3.45 3.37
CA ASN A 159 2.27 2.25 3.12
C ASN A 159 3.79 2.47 3.32
N LEU A 160 4.25 3.68 3.54
CA LEU A 160 5.65 3.95 3.89
C LEU A 160 6.09 3.21 5.16
N CYS A 161 5.14 2.84 6.05
CA CYS A 161 5.41 1.99 7.22
C CYS A 161 6.03 0.63 6.86
N ASN A 162 5.81 0.12 5.65
CA ASN A 162 6.40 -1.11 5.16
C ASN A 162 7.85 -0.94 4.66
N GLY A 163 8.34 0.30 4.61
CA GLY A 163 9.64 0.57 4.04
C GLY A 163 9.76 0.20 2.57
N THR A 164 10.85 0.56 1.95
CA THR A 164 11.15 0.17 0.57
C THR A 164 12.61 0.42 0.24
N SER A 165 13.12 -0.27 -0.76
CA SER A 165 14.40 0.05 -1.38
C SER A 165 14.25 0.06 -2.89
N GLY A 166 15.02 0.89 -3.57
CA GLY A 166 15.02 0.99 -5.03
C GLY A 166 16.33 1.52 -5.55
N ILE A 167 16.74 1.01 -6.70
CA ILE A 167 17.92 1.46 -7.42
C ILE A 167 17.45 1.95 -8.78
N ALA A 168 17.75 3.20 -9.09
CA ALA A 168 17.50 3.83 -10.37
C ALA A 168 18.82 4.30 -10.97
N VAL A 169 18.78 4.85 -12.19
CA VAL A 169 19.96 5.42 -12.83
C VAL A 169 20.36 6.71 -12.09
N GLY A 170 21.52 6.68 -11.43
CA GLY A 170 22.04 7.82 -10.67
C GLY A 170 21.33 8.14 -9.36
N LEU A 171 20.30 7.37 -8.97
CA LEU A 171 19.51 7.58 -7.76
C LEU A 171 19.29 6.25 -7.03
N ALA A 172 19.25 6.31 -5.70
CA ALA A 172 18.88 5.20 -4.86
C ALA A 172 17.85 5.67 -3.81
N SER A 173 16.99 4.77 -3.38
CA SER A 173 16.08 4.98 -2.27
C SER A 173 16.23 3.83 -1.29
N SER A 174 16.23 4.15 0.00
CA SER A 174 16.26 3.16 1.07
C SER A 174 15.48 3.74 2.25
N ILE A 175 14.26 3.30 2.41
CA ILE A 175 13.32 3.78 3.42
C ILE A 175 13.12 2.65 4.43
N PRO A 176 13.46 2.84 5.71
CA PRO A 176 13.26 1.82 6.73
C PRO A 176 11.76 1.56 7.00
N GLN A 177 11.47 0.48 7.70
CA GLN A 177 10.13 0.16 8.16
C GLN A 177 9.81 0.90 9.46
N PHE A 178 8.53 1.16 9.71
CA PHE A 178 8.05 1.90 10.88
C PHE A 178 6.83 1.24 11.51
N ASN A 179 6.63 1.51 12.80
CA ASN A 179 5.42 1.10 13.51
C ASN A 179 4.23 1.95 13.05
N LEU A 180 3.15 1.30 12.59
CA LEU A 180 1.96 1.98 12.06
C LEU A 180 1.26 2.85 13.11
N ASN A 181 1.23 2.42 14.39
CA ASN A 181 0.60 3.22 15.43
C ASN A 181 1.39 4.49 15.74
N GLU A 182 2.74 4.40 15.74
CA GLU A 182 3.60 5.58 15.91
C GLU A 182 3.50 6.51 14.70
N LEU A 183 3.48 5.95 13.49
CA LEU A 183 3.29 6.72 12.26
C LEU A 183 1.96 7.46 12.24
N ASN A 184 0.86 6.78 12.64
CA ASN A 184 -0.45 7.42 12.73
C ASN A 184 -0.49 8.53 13.79
N LYS A 185 0.17 8.33 14.94
CA LYS A 185 0.32 9.40 15.96
C LYS A 185 1.09 10.60 15.39
N ALA A 186 2.18 10.36 14.67
CA ALA A 186 2.96 11.42 14.02
C ALA A 186 2.11 12.20 12.99
N LEU A 187 1.31 11.50 12.18
CA LEU A 187 0.37 12.13 11.23
C LEU A 187 -0.68 12.97 11.96
N ILE A 188 -1.29 12.47 13.03
CA ILE A 188 -2.28 13.18 13.84
C ILE A 188 -1.65 14.45 14.47
N ASN A 189 -0.46 14.32 15.06
CA ASN A 189 0.26 15.46 15.66
C ASN A 189 0.53 16.54 14.60
N LEU A 190 0.99 16.15 13.41
CA LEU A 190 1.27 17.08 12.32
C LEU A 190 0.00 17.75 11.76
N ILE A 191 -1.14 17.05 11.75
CA ILE A 191 -2.45 17.62 11.36
C ILE A 191 -2.92 18.65 12.39
N GLN A 192 -2.79 18.32 13.68
CA GLN A 192 -3.24 19.20 14.78
C GLN A 192 -2.34 20.41 14.98
N ASN A 193 -1.04 20.23 14.81
CA ASN A 193 -0.04 21.30 14.91
C ASN A 193 0.99 21.19 13.78
N PRO A 194 0.79 21.88 12.63
CA PRO A 194 1.71 21.86 11.49
C PRO A 194 3.13 22.30 11.82
N ASP A 195 3.29 23.15 12.84
CA ASP A 195 4.56 23.71 13.29
C ASP A 195 5.16 22.98 14.50
N CYS A 196 4.65 21.79 14.85
CA CYS A 196 5.15 20.97 15.96
C CYS A 196 6.64 20.64 15.82
N ASP A 197 7.31 20.36 16.92
CA ASP A 197 8.72 19.95 16.88
C ASP A 197 8.91 18.60 16.14
N PHE A 198 10.13 18.38 15.68
CA PHE A 198 10.46 17.12 15.00
C PHE A 198 10.24 15.90 15.90
N ASP A 199 10.45 16.05 17.19
CA ASP A 199 10.30 14.98 18.17
C ASP A 199 8.85 14.51 18.31
N ASP A 200 7.88 15.38 18.07
CA ASP A 200 6.45 15.05 18.09
C ASP A 200 6.00 14.17 16.91
N ILE A 201 6.78 14.20 15.83
CA ILE A 201 6.48 13.45 14.60
C ILE A 201 7.54 12.37 14.28
N TYR A 202 8.59 12.26 15.10
CA TYR A 202 9.62 11.24 14.90
C TYR A 202 9.08 9.84 15.17
N CYS A 203 9.33 8.93 14.22
CA CYS A 203 9.14 7.49 14.40
C CYS A 203 10.48 6.80 14.24
N ALA A 204 10.87 6.01 15.22
CA ALA A 204 12.05 5.17 15.09
C ALA A 204 11.80 4.04 14.07
N PRO A 205 12.81 3.61 13.28
CA PRO A 205 12.70 2.42 12.47
C PRO A 205 12.31 1.18 13.29
N ASP A 206 11.28 0.46 12.81
CA ASP A 206 10.75 -0.76 13.43
C ASP A 206 10.62 -1.85 12.37
N PHE A 207 11.62 -2.71 12.30
CA PHE A 207 11.75 -3.73 11.25
C PHE A 207 10.96 -5.00 11.57
N ALA A 208 10.43 -5.65 10.52
CA ALA A 208 9.68 -6.90 10.62
C ALA A 208 10.47 -8.04 11.28
N THR A 209 11.79 -8.09 11.08
CA THR A 209 12.69 -9.10 11.71
C THR A 209 13.22 -8.67 13.07
N ARG A 210 12.79 -7.48 13.55
CA ARG A 210 13.26 -6.88 14.81
C ARG A 210 14.74 -6.50 14.75
N ALA A 211 15.58 -7.07 15.67
CA ALA A 211 16.98 -6.68 15.91
C ALA A 211 17.14 -5.35 16.67
N ILE A 212 18.34 -5.08 17.15
CA ILE A 212 18.66 -3.92 17.98
C ILE A 212 19.22 -2.80 17.09
N LEU A 213 18.62 -1.62 17.15
CA LEU A 213 19.17 -0.41 16.55
C LEU A 213 20.19 0.23 17.50
N LEU A 214 21.44 0.36 17.05
CA LEU A 214 22.54 0.80 17.90
C LEU A 214 22.84 2.30 17.87
N ASN A 215 22.40 2.99 16.82
CA ASN A 215 22.74 4.39 16.56
C ASN A 215 21.47 5.23 16.36
N ALA A 216 20.57 5.17 17.31
CA ALA A 216 19.26 5.82 17.23
C ALA A 216 19.32 7.35 16.99
N ASP A 217 20.28 8.04 17.62
CA ASP A 217 20.42 9.51 17.47
C ASP A 217 20.88 9.90 16.06
N GLU A 218 21.84 9.17 15.48
CA GLU A 218 22.28 9.39 14.09
C GLU A 218 21.14 9.12 13.11
N VAL A 219 20.36 8.05 13.35
CA VAL A 219 19.20 7.67 12.53
C VAL A 219 18.10 8.73 12.63
N LYS A 220 17.87 9.28 13.82
CA LYS A 220 16.92 10.38 14.03
C LYS A 220 17.29 11.59 13.18
N GLU A 221 18.57 11.96 13.15
CA GLU A 221 19.05 13.04 12.31
C GLU A 221 18.98 12.72 10.81
N SER A 222 19.30 11.49 10.43
CA SER A 222 19.16 11.04 9.03
C SER A 222 17.73 11.16 8.51
N LEU A 223 16.73 10.82 9.34
CA LEU A 223 15.31 10.99 9.01
C LEU A 223 14.90 12.47 8.98
N ARG A 224 15.45 13.30 9.87
CA ARG A 224 15.20 14.75 9.88
C ARG A 224 15.54 15.38 8.55
N VAL A 225 16.70 15.04 7.97
CA VAL A 225 17.18 15.61 6.71
C VAL A 225 16.83 14.77 5.46
N GLY A 226 16.34 13.54 5.66
CA GLY A 226 15.92 12.62 4.59
C GLY A 226 17.03 11.72 4.02
N ASN A 227 18.27 11.90 4.44
CA ASN A 227 19.42 11.08 4.02
C ASN A 227 20.53 11.20 5.06
N GLY A 228 21.33 10.15 5.25
CA GLY A 228 22.43 10.20 6.21
C GLY A 228 22.97 8.82 6.61
N PRO A 229 23.59 8.73 7.81
CA PRO A 229 24.06 7.47 8.36
C PRO A 229 23.00 6.37 8.35
N ALA A 230 23.45 5.15 8.00
CA ALA A 230 22.58 3.98 7.95
C ALA A 230 22.15 3.52 9.34
N CYS A 231 21.01 2.83 9.43
CA CYS A 231 20.62 2.08 10.63
C CYS A 231 21.64 0.98 10.90
N LYS A 232 22.32 1.02 12.03
CA LYS A 232 23.23 -0.03 12.47
C LYS A 232 22.44 -1.05 13.28
N LEU A 233 22.07 -2.15 12.63
CA LEU A 233 21.24 -3.21 13.19
C LEU A 233 22.13 -4.35 13.71
N ARG A 234 21.78 -4.89 14.88
CA ARG A 234 22.51 -6.01 15.51
C ARG A 234 21.54 -7.11 15.93
N SER A 235 21.89 -8.36 15.61
CA SER A 235 21.19 -9.55 16.04
C SER A 235 21.05 -9.63 17.56
N VAL A 236 19.94 -10.19 18.03
CA VAL A 236 19.78 -10.59 19.42
C VAL A 236 20.43 -11.96 19.60
N VAL A 237 21.51 -12.01 20.38
CA VAL A 237 22.31 -13.19 20.64
C VAL A 237 22.39 -13.41 22.14
N GLU A 238 21.98 -14.59 22.61
CA GLU A 238 22.08 -15.01 23.99
C GLU A 238 23.16 -16.07 24.13
N PHE A 239 23.88 -16.10 25.26
CA PHE A 239 24.87 -17.13 25.55
C PHE A 239 24.27 -18.21 26.44
N ASP A 240 24.17 -19.42 25.92
CA ASP A 240 23.82 -20.61 26.71
C ASP A 240 25.06 -21.19 27.35
N THR A 241 25.14 -21.09 28.68
CA THR A 241 26.28 -21.58 29.48
C THR A 241 26.33 -23.10 29.57
N ALA A 242 25.18 -23.78 29.53
CA ALA A 242 25.09 -25.22 29.64
C ALA A 242 25.60 -25.92 28.36
N GLU A 243 25.15 -25.46 27.19
CA GLU A 243 25.61 -25.98 25.91
C GLU A 243 26.87 -25.26 25.40
N ARG A 244 27.30 -24.20 26.08
CA ARG A 244 28.43 -23.35 25.68
C ARG A 244 28.31 -22.86 24.23
N CYS A 245 27.16 -22.33 23.88
CA CYS A 245 26.88 -21.82 22.54
C CYS A 245 26.20 -20.44 22.58
N PHE A 246 26.35 -19.68 21.50
CA PHE A 246 25.51 -18.54 21.23
C PHE A 246 24.23 -18.98 20.53
N VAL A 247 23.10 -18.44 20.97
CA VAL A 247 21.78 -18.66 20.39
C VAL A 247 21.33 -17.34 19.75
N VAL A 248 21.29 -17.31 18.41
CA VAL A 248 20.80 -16.16 17.64
C VAL A 248 19.28 -16.27 17.53
N LYS A 249 18.55 -15.29 18.07
CA LYS A 249 17.07 -15.28 18.12
C LYS A 249 16.44 -14.27 17.16
N GLU A 250 17.17 -13.21 16.83
CA GLU A 250 16.72 -12.18 15.87
C GLU A 250 17.89 -11.82 14.96
N ILE A 251 17.60 -11.51 13.71
CA ILE A 251 18.60 -11.12 12.71
C ILE A 251 18.24 -9.76 12.09
N PRO A 252 19.22 -8.99 11.60
CA PRO A 252 18.98 -7.72 10.95
C PRO A 252 18.04 -7.87 9.73
N TYR A 253 17.23 -6.84 9.48
CA TYR A 253 16.37 -6.80 8.31
C TYR A 253 17.16 -6.90 7.00
N SER A 254 16.62 -7.61 6.02
CA SER A 254 17.26 -7.95 4.73
C SER A 254 18.44 -8.92 4.83
N VAL A 255 18.72 -9.49 5.99
CA VAL A 255 19.68 -10.57 6.17
C VAL A 255 18.95 -11.92 6.25
N TYR A 256 19.52 -12.94 5.63
CA TYR A 256 19.01 -14.32 5.65
C TYR A 256 19.96 -15.23 6.44
N THR A 257 19.40 -16.27 7.08
CA THR A 257 20.23 -17.17 7.92
C THR A 257 21.28 -17.91 7.11
N ASN A 258 20.97 -18.29 5.85
CA ASN A 258 21.95 -18.92 4.96
C ASN A 258 23.19 -18.02 4.70
N THR A 259 23.00 -16.69 4.63
CA THR A 259 24.14 -15.77 4.52
C THR A 259 25.03 -15.81 5.74
N ILE A 260 24.43 -15.83 6.94
CA ILE A 260 25.17 -15.93 8.21
C ILE A 260 25.86 -17.29 8.31
N CYS A 261 25.18 -18.38 7.93
CA CYS A 261 25.74 -19.74 7.94
C CYS A 261 26.97 -19.88 7.05
N LYS A 262 26.91 -19.36 5.81
CA LYS A 262 28.08 -19.34 4.90
C LYS A 262 29.24 -18.56 5.49
N GLN A 263 28.99 -17.41 6.10
CA GLN A 263 30.03 -16.64 6.78
C GLN A 263 30.62 -17.39 7.98
N LEU A 264 29.82 -18.14 8.72
CA LEU A 264 30.29 -19.00 9.83
C LEU A 264 31.14 -20.17 9.33
N GLU A 265 30.76 -20.80 8.20
CA GLU A 265 31.58 -21.84 7.54
C GLU A 265 32.97 -21.31 7.17
N GLU A 266 33.01 -20.17 6.46
CA GLU A 266 34.27 -19.51 6.08
C GLU A 266 35.13 -19.17 7.31
N LEU A 267 34.53 -18.70 8.40
CA LEU A 267 35.24 -18.40 9.63
C LEU A 267 35.80 -19.65 10.34
N ILE A 268 35.05 -20.76 10.33
CA ILE A 268 35.48 -22.02 10.95
C ILE A 268 36.69 -22.59 10.20
N GLU A 269 36.72 -22.49 8.89
CA GLU A 269 37.81 -22.97 8.04
C GLU A 269 39.02 -22.04 8.01
N SER A 270 38.88 -20.79 8.46
CA SER A 270 39.95 -19.79 8.42
C SER A 270 40.96 -19.96 9.56
N GLU A 271 42.20 -19.54 9.32
CA GLU A 271 43.24 -19.44 10.35
C GLU A 271 42.91 -18.42 11.44
N GLU A 272 42.03 -17.47 11.14
CA GLU A 272 41.56 -16.42 12.05
C GLU A 272 40.36 -16.86 12.89
N ASN A 273 40.01 -18.14 12.93
CA ASN A 273 38.86 -18.64 13.70
C ASN A 273 38.96 -18.22 15.18
N PRO A 274 37.99 -17.42 15.67
CA PRO A 274 38.03 -16.88 17.01
C PRO A 274 37.73 -17.92 18.11
N GLY A 275 37.58 -19.18 17.74
CA GLY A 275 37.26 -20.29 18.65
C GLY A 275 35.80 -20.79 18.43
N ILE A 276 35.29 -20.75 17.23
CA ILE A 276 34.03 -21.38 16.83
C ILE A 276 34.34 -22.84 16.47
N GLU A 277 33.61 -23.79 17.06
CA GLU A 277 33.78 -25.23 16.80
C GLU A 277 32.85 -25.72 15.70
N ARG A 278 31.58 -25.37 15.79
CA ARG A 278 30.51 -25.71 14.81
C ARG A 278 29.30 -24.82 15.01
N PHE A 279 28.37 -24.88 14.09
CA PHE A 279 27.06 -24.27 14.26
C PHE A 279 25.94 -25.19 13.78
N ASN A 280 24.71 -24.91 14.20
CA ASN A 280 23.50 -25.56 13.74
C ASN A 280 22.46 -24.49 13.40
N ASP A 281 21.95 -24.50 12.18
CA ASP A 281 20.78 -23.69 11.80
C ASP A 281 19.50 -24.49 12.06
N LEU A 282 18.70 -24.03 12.99
CA LEU A 282 17.41 -24.59 13.39
C LEU A 282 16.26 -23.64 13.06
N THR A 283 16.50 -22.69 12.12
CA THR A 283 15.55 -21.67 11.71
C THR A 283 14.28 -22.28 11.14
N GLY A 284 13.14 -21.88 11.72
CA GLY A 284 11.81 -22.20 11.27
C GLY A 284 11.02 -20.93 10.93
N ALA A 285 9.94 -20.69 11.66
CA ALA A 285 9.17 -19.46 11.56
C ALA A 285 9.93 -18.24 12.09
N THR A 286 10.87 -18.44 13.00
CA THR A 286 11.77 -17.43 13.55
C THR A 286 13.21 -17.89 13.41
N PRO A 287 14.19 -16.97 13.34
CA PRO A 287 15.60 -17.32 13.30
C PRO A 287 16.02 -18.09 14.56
N LEU A 288 16.80 -19.15 14.36
CA LEU A 288 17.39 -19.91 15.46
C LEU A 288 18.70 -20.55 15.00
N ILE A 289 19.82 -19.88 15.22
CA ILE A 289 21.16 -20.41 14.91
C ILE A 289 21.91 -20.60 16.23
N LYS A 290 22.42 -21.84 16.47
CA LYS A 290 23.29 -22.16 17.61
C LYS A 290 24.73 -22.20 17.13
N ILE A 291 25.61 -21.39 17.73
CA ILE A 291 27.06 -21.30 17.42
C ILE A 291 27.84 -21.81 18.62
N TYR A 292 28.42 -22.99 18.51
CA TYR A 292 29.12 -23.67 19.58
C TYR A 292 30.58 -23.23 19.66
N LEU A 293 31.05 -22.97 20.90
CA LEU A 293 32.39 -22.47 21.16
C LEU A 293 33.32 -23.54 21.66
N ALA A 294 34.56 -23.51 21.19
CA ALA A 294 35.64 -24.34 21.70
C ALA A 294 35.86 -24.10 23.22
N LYS A 295 36.29 -25.13 23.96
CA LYS A 295 36.43 -25.09 25.44
C LYS A 295 37.26 -23.93 25.94
N LYS A 296 38.29 -23.51 25.20
CA LYS A 296 39.21 -22.43 25.58
C LYS A 296 38.83 -21.06 25.01
N ALA A 297 37.80 -20.97 24.17
CA ALA A 297 37.39 -19.71 23.58
C ALA A 297 36.78 -18.77 24.63
N ASN A 298 37.08 -17.49 24.50
CA ASN A 298 36.46 -16.44 25.32
C ASN A 298 35.18 -15.96 24.64
N PRO A 299 33.99 -16.17 25.25
CA PRO A 299 32.71 -15.82 24.59
C PRO A 299 32.63 -14.35 24.18
N ASP A 300 33.05 -13.42 25.04
CA ASP A 300 32.95 -11.97 24.72
C ASP A 300 33.84 -11.57 23.54
N LYS A 301 35.01 -12.15 23.40
CA LYS A 301 35.91 -11.91 22.27
C LYS A 301 35.32 -12.49 20.99
N VAL A 302 34.79 -13.71 21.05
CA VAL A 302 34.14 -14.37 19.91
C VAL A 302 32.93 -13.58 19.47
N LEU A 303 32.06 -13.15 20.37
CA LEU A 303 30.86 -12.38 20.03
C LEU A 303 31.20 -11.03 19.35
N LYS A 304 32.19 -10.32 19.87
CA LYS A 304 32.70 -9.07 19.24
C LYS A 304 33.26 -9.33 17.84
N TYR A 305 33.95 -10.44 17.66
CA TYR A 305 34.48 -10.83 16.35
C TYR A 305 33.36 -11.15 15.35
N LEU A 306 32.35 -11.91 15.79
CA LEU A 306 31.18 -12.25 15.00
C LEU A 306 30.43 -10.99 14.51
N TYR A 307 30.14 -10.03 15.40
CA TYR A 307 29.50 -8.78 15.02
C TYR A 307 30.32 -7.94 14.03
N LYS A 308 31.65 -8.06 14.06
CA LYS A 308 32.52 -7.31 13.15
C LYS A 308 32.63 -7.96 11.76
N ASN A 309 32.61 -9.30 11.70
CA ASN A 309 32.98 -10.04 10.49
C ASN A 309 31.83 -10.84 9.88
N THR A 310 30.60 -10.74 10.43
CA THR A 310 29.42 -11.41 9.88
C THR A 310 28.22 -10.48 9.80
N SER A 311 27.21 -10.91 9.08
CA SER A 311 25.92 -10.21 8.96
C SER A 311 25.05 -10.25 10.23
N LEU A 312 25.57 -10.76 11.36
CA LEU A 312 24.97 -10.59 12.69
C LEU A 312 24.92 -9.11 13.10
N GLN A 313 25.73 -8.26 12.49
CA GLN A 313 25.58 -6.81 12.49
C GLN A 313 25.56 -6.31 11.05
N TYR A 314 24.53 -5.53 10.71
CA TYR A 314 24.28 -5.08 9.34
C TYR A 314 23.88 -3.61 9.31
N TYR A 315 24.14 -2.95 8.18
CA TYR A 315 23.82 -1.56 7.97
C TYR A 315 22.72 -1.43 6.94
N TYR A 316 21.54 -0.93 7.34
CA TYR A 316 20.44 -0.63 6.45
C TYR A 316 20.42 0.86 6.12
N GLY A 317 20.56 1.21 4.85
CA GLY A 317 20.66 2.60 4.41
C GLY A 317 19.42 3.45 4.71
N ILE A 318 19.61 4.76 4.88
CA ILE A 318 18.52 5.75 4.96
C ILE A 318 18.67 6.73 3.81
N ASN A 319 17.70 6.76 2.93
CA ASN A 319 17.58 7.70 1.83
C ASN A 319 16.10 7.77 1.40
N LEU A 320 15.40 8.83 1.79
CA LEU A 320 14.00 9.06 1.50
C LEU A 320 13.79 9.70 0.11
N THR A 321 14.52 9.20 -0.90
CA THR A 321 14.28 9.60 -2.29
C THR A 321 12.99 8.96 -2.78
N MET A 322 11.99 9.78 -3.08
CA MET A 322 10.66 9.39 -3.55
C MET A 322 10.23 10.26 -4.72
N LEU A 323 9.13 9.89 -5.38
CA LEU A 323 8.51 10.72 -6.41
C LEU A 323 7.59 11.76 -5.77
N ASP A 324 7.82 13.01 -6.09
CA ASP A 324 6.92 14.11 -5.76
C ASP A 324 5.82 14.20 -6.82
N GLY A 325 4.57 14.06 -6.38
CA GLY A 325 3.40 14.02 -7.26
C GLY A 325 3.46 12.92 -8.34
N GLY A 326 4.23 11.85 -8.12
CA GLY A 326 4.40 10.75 -9.07
C GLY A 326 5.28 11.10 -10.30
N LYS A 327 5.98 12.22 -10.31
CA LYS A 327 6.69 12.76 -11.48
C LYS A 327 8.18 13.00 -11.24
N TYR A 328 8.54 13.72 -10.20
CA TYR A 328 9.90 14.20 -9.99
C TYR A 328 10.56 13.49 -8.81
N PRO A 329 11.76 12.93 -8.96
CA PRO A 329 12.50 12.38 -7.83
C PRO A 329 12.98 13.53 -6.93
N LYS A 330 12.75 13.38 -5.63
CA LYS A 330 13.15 14.33 -4.59
C LYS A 330 13.59 13.56 -3.35
N VAL A 331 14.61 14.05 -2.67
CA VAL A 331 14.91 13.62 -1.29
C VAL A 331 13.96 14.35 -0.35
N PHE A 332 13.09 13.62 0.31
CA PHE A 332 12.14 14.16 1.27
C PHE A 332 12.75 14.14 2.67
N THR A 333 12.56 15.20 3.44
CA THR A 333 12.65 15.11 4.88
C THR A 333 11.50 14.27 5.42
N TRP A 334 11.63 13.74 6.63
CA TRP A 334 10.54 12.96 7.26
C TRP A 334 9.23 13.78 7.34
N ARG A 335 9.31 15.04 7.75
CA ARG A 335 8.15 15.96 7.79
C ARG A 335 7.50 16.12 6.42
N GLU A 336 8.29 16.33 5.38
CA GLU A 336 7.75 16.49 4.01
C GLU A 336 7.08 15.20 3.52
N ALA A 337 7.62 14.02 3.87
CA ALA A 337 7.01 12.74 3.53
C ALA A 337 5.63 12.58 4.18
N LEU A 338 5.52 12.87 5.47
CA LEU A 338 4.24 12.86 6.18
C LEU A 338 3.26 13.90 5.60
N GLN A 339 3.74 15.11 5.31
CA GLN A 339 2.91 16.17 4.73
C GLN A 339 2.40 15.83 3.32
N ALA A 340 3.19 15.15 2.50
CA ALA A 340 2.77 14.69 1.17
C ALA A 340 1.59 13.72 1.27
N HIS A 341 1.64 12.78 2.21
CA HIS A 341 0.54 11.87 2.48
C HIS A 341 -0.71 12.59 3.01
N ILE A 342 -0.55 13.47 4.01
CA ILE A 342 -1.66 14.27 4.56
C ILE A 342 -2.34 15.10 3.48
N ASN A 343 -1.56 15.76 2.62
CA ASN A 343 -2.11 16.56 1.54
C ASN A 343 -2.88 15.71 0.52
N HIS A 344 -2.38 14.51 0.24
CA HIS A 344 -3.09 13.55 -0.60
C HIS A 344 -4.40 13.11 0.04
N GLU A 345 -4.40 12.70 1.30
CA GLU A 345 -5.61 12.30 2.02
C GLU A 345 -6.66 13.42 2.06
N LYS A 346 -6.26 14.68 2.28
CA LYS A 346 -7.17 15.83 2.24
C LYS A 346 -7.92 15.91 0.90
N VAL A 347 -7.22 15.69 -0.21
CA VAL A 347 -7.85 15.65 -1.56
C VAL A 347 -8.80 14.46 -1.69
N VAL A 348 -8.37 13.28 -1.26
CA VAL A 348 -9.18 12.04 -1.33
C VAL A 348 -10.45 12.18 -0.49
N TYR A 349 -10.36 12.68 0.75
CA TYR A 349 -11.54 12.89 1.61
C TYR A 349 -12.49 13.91 0.99
N ARG A 350 -11.98 15.06 0.52
CA ARG A 350 -12.80 16.08 -0.12
C ARG A 350 -13.59 15.51 -1.32
N ARG A 351 -12.91 14.83 -2.23
CA ARG A 351 -13.56 14.21 -3.41
C ARG A 351 -14.58 13.15 -3.02
N GLY A 352 -14.29 12.34 -2.00
CA GLY A 352 -15.23 11.37 -1.47
C GLY A 352 -16.50 12.02 -0.91
N PHE A 353 -16.37 13.11 -0.15
CA PHE A 353 -17.50 13.87 0.37
C PHE A 353 -18.28 14.57 -0.75
N GLU A 354 -17.60 15.17 -1.74
CA GLU A 354 -18.24 15.76 -2.90
C GLU A 354 -19.07 14.75 -3.70
N HIS A 355 -18.52 13.54 -3.90
CA HIS A 355 -19.24 12.44 -4.55
C HIS A 355 -20.51 12.05 -3.78
N ASP A 356 -20.37 11.80 -2.46
CA ASP A 356 -21.50 11.42 -1.61
C ASP A 356 -22.55 12.54 -1.54
N LEU A 357 -22.12 13.80 -1.45
CA LEU A 357 -23.00 14.99 -1.46
C LEU A 357 -23.81 15.07 -2.77
N ASN A 358 -23.14 14.96 -3.90
CA ASN A 358 -23.81 15.00 -5.20
C ASN A 358 -24.81 13.86 -5.35
N LYS A 359 -24.46 12.66 -4.94
CA LYS A 359 -25.35 11.49 -4.95
C LYS A 359 -26.58 11.69 -4.04
N MET A 360 -26.40 12.24 -2.84
CA MET A 360 -27.50 12.53 -1.92
C MET A 360 -28.39 13.66 -2.45
N LYS A 361 -27.82 14.74 -2.96
CA LYS A 361 -28.59 15.84 -3.58
C LYS A 361 -29.40 15.36 -4.76
N PHE A 362 -28.82 14.54 -5.62
CA PHE A 362 -29.54 13.93 -6.75
C PHE A 362 -30.69 13.03 -6.26
N ARG A 363 -30.46 12.24 -5.20
CA ARG A 363 -31.52 11.39 -4.64
C ARG A 363 -32.67 12.20 -4.02
N VAL A 364 -32.36 13.28 -3.30
CA VAL A 364 -33.38 14.22 -2.76
C VAL A 364 -34.20 14.81 -3.91
N HIS A 365 -33.54 15.27 -4.96
CA HIS A 365 -34.17 15.83 -6.14
C HIS A 365 -35.15 14.84 -6.83
N ILE A 366 -34.75 13.57 -6.97
CA ILE A 366 -35.65 12.52 -7.48
C ILE A 366 -36.83 12.28 -6.54
N ILE A 367 -36.62 12.26 -5.22
CA ILE A 367 -37.70 12.08 -4.24
C ILE A 367 -38.72 13.23 -4.33
N GLU A 368 -38.26 14.47 -4.51
CA GLU A 368 -39.14 15.63 -4.68
C GLU A 368 -40.06 15.48 -5.90
N GLY A 369 -39.53 15.07 -7.06
CA GLY A 369 -40.32 14.79 -8.24
C GLY A 369 -41.34 13.66 -8.00
N LEU A 370 -40.95 12.60 -7.33
CA LEU A 370 -41.87 11.51 -6.98
C LEU A 370 -42.98 11.97 -6.05
N LEU A 371 -42.71 12.78 -5.04
CA LEU A 371 -43.70 13.31 -4.10
C LEU A 371 -44.71 14.24 -4.80
N ILE A 372 -44.26 15.08 -5.75
CA ILE A 372 -45.15 15.91 -6.57
C ILE A 372 -46.14 15.04 -7.37
N CYS A 373 -45.66 13.98 -8.01
CA CYS A 373 -46.48 13.07 -8.79
C CYS A 373 -47.41 12.19 -7.94
N ILE A 374 -46.96 11.73 -6.79
CA ILE A 374 -47.79 10.91 -5.89
C ILE A 374 -48.95 11.75 -5.31
N ALA A 375 -48.73 13.03 -5.05
CA ALA A 375 -49.76 13.93 -4.59
C ALA A 375 -50.93 14.13 -5.62
N ARG A 376 -50.66 13.88 -6.93
CA ARG A 376 -51.63 13.97 -8.03
C ARG A 376 -51.65 12.67 -8.85
N ILE A 377 -51.61 11.55 -8.19
CA ILE A 377 -51.32 10.26 -8.84
C ILE A 377 -52.34 9.87 -9.89
N GLU A 378 -53.63 10.18 -9.67
CA GLU A 378 -54.70 9.87 -10.63
C GLU A 378 -54.53 10.65 -11.95
N GLU A 379 -54.17 11.93 -11.86
CA GLU A 379 -53.88 12.78 -13.02
C GLU A 379 -52.63 12.26 -13.77
N VAL A 380 -51.57 11.93 -13.04
CA VAL A 380 -50.33 11.36 -13.58
C VAL A 380 -50.60 10.06 -14.34
N ILE A 381 -51.39 9.15 -13.77
CA ILE A 381 -51.79 7.89 -14.42
C ILE A 381 -52.57 8.17 -15.71
N GLN A 382 -53.47 9.16 -15.68
CA GLN A 382 -54.24 9.52 -16.85
C GLN A 382 -53.36 10.12 -17.96
N THR A 383 -52.42 10.99 -17.61
CA THR A 383 -51.43 11.55 -18.53
C THR A 383 -50.59 10.46 -19.19
N ILE A 384 -50.11 9.48 -18.41
CA ILE A 384 -49.32 8.34 -18.92
C ILE A 384 -50.17 7.46 -19.85
N LYS A 385 -51.40 7.12 -19.46
CA LYS A 385 -52.32 6.27 -20.26
C LYS A 385 -52.73 6.90 -21.56
N SER A 386 -52.89 8.24 -21.61
CA SER A 386 -53.28 8.97 -22.80
C SER A 386 -52.14 9.28 -23.76
N SER A 387 -50.92 8.99 -23.40
CA SER A 387 -49.72 9.18 -24.20
C SER A 387 -49.48 8.01 -25.14
N SER A 388 -49.06 8.28 -26.39
CA SER A 388 -48.84 7.27 -27.42
C SER A 388 -47.51 6.54 -27.27
N SER A 389 -46.56 7.11 -26.51
CA SER A 389 -45.22 6.55 -26.26
C SER A 389 -44.67 7.02 -24.93
N THR A 390 -43.65 6.26 -24.41
CA THR A 390 -42.93 6.64 -23.19
C THR A 390 -42.23 8.01 -23.31
N ALA A 391 -41.77 8.34 -24.52
CA ALA A 391 -41.14 9.64 -24.80
C ALA A 391 -42.16 10.78 -24.68
N GLU A 392 -43.36 10.61 -25.24
CA GLU A 392 -44.45 11.57 -25.11
C GLU A 392 -44.91 11.70 -23.65
N ALA A 393 -45.07 10.57 -22.95
CA ALA A 393 -45.44 10.59 -21.54
C ALA A 393 -44.39 11.37 -20.72
N SER A 394 -43.10 11.15 -20.93
CA SER A 394 -42.01 11.90 -20.29
C SER A 394 -42.10 13.41 -20.57
N ALA A 395 -42.27 13.80 -21.84
CA ALA A 395 -42.39 15.21 -22.22
C ALA A 395 -43.61 15.90 -21.57
N ARG A 396 -44.74 15.20 -21.50
CA ARG A 396 -45.96 15.71 -20.85
C ARG A 396 -45.77 15.84 -19.34
N LEU A 397 -45.18 14.84 -18.67
CA LEU A 397 -44.87 14.90 -17.25
C LEU A 397 -43.98 16.09 -16.92
N GLN A 398 -42.95 16.33 -17.73
CA GLN A 398 -42.07 17.48 -17.54
C GLN A 398 -42.84 18.81 -17.67
N LYS A 399 -43.73 18.93 -18.65
CA LYS A 399 -44.47 20.16 -18.89
C LYS A 399 -45.61 20.39 -17.90
N GLU A 400 -46.41 19.36 -17.58
CA GLU A 400 -47.62 19.45 -16.75
C GLU A 400 -47.32 19.54 -15.25
N TYR A 401 -46.21 18.89 -14.80
CA TYR A 401 -45.84 18.83 -13.38
C TYR A 401 -44.52 19.55 -13.06
N LEU A 402 -43.94 20.27 -14.02
CA LEU A 402 -42.69 21.02 -13.89
C LEU A 402 -41.51 20.13 -13.42
N LEU A 403 -41.48 18.90 -13.93
CA LEU A 403 -40.40 17.96 -13.67
C LEU A 403 -39.26 18.12 -14.67
N ASP A 404 -38.07 17.72 -14.30
CA ASP A 404 -37.01 17.52 -15.30
C ASP A 404 -37.01 16.10 -15.88
N ALA A 405 -36.04 15.81 -16.76
CA ALA A 405 -35.97 14.54 -17.47
C ALA A 405 -35.72 13.36 -16.54
N ASP A 406 -34.87 13.54 -15.50
CA ASP A 406 -34.51 12.49 -14.55
C ASP A 406 -35.66 12.19 -13.58
N GLN A 407 -36.36 13.22 -13.12
CA GLN A 407 -37.57 13.09 -12.32
C GLN A 407 -38.71 12.40 -13.11
N ALA A 408 -38.95 12.83 -14.34
CA ALA A 408 -39.98 12.23 -15.21
C ALA A 408 -39.68 10.75 -15.48
N LYS A 409 -38.41 10.41 -15.74
CA LYS A 409 -37.96 9.03 -15.89
C LYS A 409 -38.20 8.21 -14.62
N ALA A 410 -37.84 8.74 -13.45
CA ALA A 410 -38.04 8.07 -12.18
C ALA A 410 -39.53 7.81 -11.88
N VAL A 411 -40.41 8.72 -12.29
CA VAL A 411 -41.87 8.55 -12.20
C VAL A 411 -42.37 7.45 -13.12
N LEU A 412 -41.89 7.37 -14.35
CA LEU A 412 -42.28 6.34 -15.33
C LEU A 412 -41.77 4.94 -14.90
N ASP A 413 -40.63 4.86 -14.21
CA ASP A 413 -40.07 3.63 -13.68
C ASP A 413 -40.70 3.20 -12.33
N LEU A 414 -41.67 3.99 -11.80
CA LEU A 414 -42.30 3.72 -10.51
C LEU A 414 -43.21 2.48 -10.57
N LYS A 415 -42.97 1.54 -9.68
CA LYS A 415 -43.86 0.36 -9.55
C LYS A 415 -45.15 0.75 -8.83
N LEU A 416 -46.28 0.24 -9.33
CA LEU A 416 -47.61 0.48 -8.75
C LEU A 416 -47.70 0.12 -7.26
N SER A 417 -46.94 -0.85 -6.81
CA SER A 417 -46.84 -1.23 -5.38
C SER A 417 -46.27 -0.13 -4.48
N ARG A 418 -45.58 0.89 -5.02
CA ARG A 418 -45.03 2.01 -4.27
C ARG A 418 -45.97 3.20 -4.10
N LEU A 419 -47.20 3.09 -4.61
CA LEU A 419 -48.21 4.16 -4.53
C LEU A 419 -48.99 4.17 -3.21
N ALA A 420 -48.75 3.21 -2.32
CA ALA A 420 -49.43 3.12 -1.02
C ALA A 420 -48.99 4.25 -0.07
N HIS A 421 -49.90 4.71 0.80
CA HIS A 421 -49.67 5.78 1.78
C HIS A 421 -48.42 5.55 2.66
N LEU A 422 -48.09 4.32 2.96
CA LEU A 422 -46.87 3.93 3.67
C LEU A 422 -45.59 4.31 2.92
N GLU A 423 -45.60 4.32 1.58
CA GLU A 423 -44.42 4.70 0.80
C GLU A 423 -44.20 6.22 0.79
N VAL A 424 -45.26 7.05 0.85
CA VAL A 424 -45.12 8.51 0.96
C VAL A 424 -44.42 8.87 2.28
N THR A 425 -44.80 8.22 3.37
CA THR A 425 -44.16 8.43 4.68
C THR A 425 -42.71 8.00 4.67
N LYS A 426 -42.39 6.88 4.01
CA LYS A 426 -40.98 6.44 3.83
C LYS A 426 -40.15 7.39 2.98
N LEU A 427 -40.70 7.90 1.86
CA LEU A 427 -40.03 8.87 1.00
C LEU A 427 -39.74 10.19 1.74
N ASN A 428 -40.68 10.68 2.52
CA ASN A 428 -40.47 11.85 3.35
C ASN A 428 -39.42 11.61 4.44
N GLY A 429 -39.43 10.44 5.09
CA GLY A 429 -38.40 10.03 6.04
C GLY A 429 -37.02 9.99 5.37
N GLU A 430 -36.90 9.29 4.23
CA GLU A 430 -35.65 9.22 3.44
C GLU A 430 -35.15 10.63 3.05
N LYS A 431 -36.06 11.52 2.61
CA LYS A 431 -35.71 12.91 2.26
C LYS A 431 -35.10 13.65 3.45
N ASN A 432 -35.75 13.57 4.63
CA ASN A 432 -35.29 14.27 5.84
C ASN A 432 -33.92 13.73 6.29
N ASP A 433 -33.74 12.41 6.30
CA ASP A 433 -32.47 11.78 6.66
C ASP A 433 -31.33 12.20 5.69
N LEU A 434 -31.63 12.32 4.40
CA LEU A 434 -30.66 12.78 3.40
C LEU A 434 -30.32 14.26 3.58
N LEU A 435 -31.31 15.12 3.87
CA LEU A 435 -31.10 16.55 4.11
C LEU A 435 -30.25 16.80 5.36
N GLU A 436 -30.46 16.01 6.41
CA GLU A 436 -29.62 16.07 7.62
C GLU A 436 -28.16 15.70 7.31
N LYS A 437 -27.94 14.60 6.56
CA LYS A 437 -26.60 14.18 6.12
C LYS A 437 -25.94 15.20 5.21
N ILE A 438 -26.68 15.80 4.27
CA ILE A 438 -26.20 16.87 3.39
C ILE A 438 -25.72 18.05 4.25
N GLY A 439 -26.54 18.51 5.19
CA GLY A 439 -26.17 19.61 6.09
C GLY A 439 -24.92 19.32 6.92
N ALA A 440 -24.75 18.08 7.38
CA ALA A 440 -23.55 17.68 8.12
C ALA A 440 -22.28 17.71 7.25
N ILE A 441 -22.38 17.28 5.98
CA ILE A 441 -21.22 17.30 5.06
C ILE A 441 -20.88 18.73 4.62
N GLU A 442 -21.88 19.59 4.41
CA GLU A 442 -21.67 21.00 4.00
C GLU A 442 -21.00 21.86 5.09
N GLN A 443 -20.90 21.34 6.32
CA GLN A 443 -20.18 22.01 7.45
C GLN A 443 -18.70 21.59 7.52
N ILE A 444 -18.27 20.55 6.79
CA ILE A 444 -16.88 20.07 6.73
C ILE A 444 -16.09 20.85 5.68
#